data_72852e864be48503fcd1c0bcdc0ce211
#
_entry.id   72852e864be48503fcd1c0bcdc0ce211
#
_cell.length_a   1.000
_cell.length_b   1.000
_cell.length_c   1.000
_cell.angle_alpha   90.00
_cell.angle_beta   90.00
_cell.angle_gamma   90.00
#
_symmetry.space_group_name_H-M   'P 1'
#
loop_
_entity.id
_entity.type
_entity.pdbx_description
1 polymer ?
#
loop_
_entity_poly.entity_id
_entity_poly.type
_entity_poly.pdbx_seq_one_letter_code
_entity_poly.pdbx_strand_id
1 'polypeptide(L)'
;ENKRCLPGVIIPQTIRLTDKLDEAVADKDVIVMAVASPYTRATAAKLAPYIKDGQIIVDVAKGIEEKSLHTLSQVIKDELPTAQVAVLSGPTHAEEVSRFIPTTCVIGAEAEETACFLQNLFMNENFRIYTSSDVLGIELGGSLKNVIALAAGIADGLGYGDNTKAALITRGIHEISRLGVAMGGRLQTFYGLTGMGDLIVTCASMHSRNRRAGILMGQGKSMQEAMDEVQMVVEGVYSAKAALILAKKYNI
;
A
#
# COMPACT_ATOMS: atom_id res chain seq x y z
N GLU A 1 14.15 18.40 -0.25
CA GLU A 1 14.64 17.03 -0.52
C GLU A 1 14.48 16.15 0.71
N ASN A 2 13.92 14.94 0.53
CA ASN A 2 13.91 13.89 1.56
C ASN A 2 15.15 12.99 1.40
N LYS A 3 16.28 13.44 1.92
CA LYS A 3 17.58 12.75 1.76
C LYS A 3 17.60 11.32 2.28
N ARG A 4 16.75 11.01 3.28
CA ARG A 4 16.71 9.69 3.92
C ARG A 4 15.92 8.67 3.09
N CYS A 5 14.72 9.04 2.65
CA CYS A 5 13.78 8.08 2.06
C CYS A 5 13.67 8.20 0.54
N LEU A 6 14.01 9.37 -0.03
CA LEU A 6 13.90 9.63 -1.45
C LEU A 6 15.02 10.59 -1.92
N PRO A 7 16.29 10.15 -1.87
CA PRO A 7 17.44 11.00 -2.21
C PRO A 7 17.41 11.40 -3.68
N GLY A 8 17.84 12.65 -3.95
CA GLY A 8 17.93 13.21 -5.29
C GLY A 8 16.63 13.82 -5.83
N VAL A 9 15.51 13.69 -5.10
CA VAL A 9 14.23 14.29 -5.50
C VAL A 9 14.05 15.64 -4.79
N ILE A 10 13.92 16.70 -5.58
CA ILE A 10 13.70 18.06 -5.07
C ILE A 10 12.20 18.32 -4.94
N ILE A 11 11.75 18.65 -3.74
CA ILE A 11 10.37 19.07 -3.50
C ILE A 11 10.16 20.47 -4.13
N PRO A 12 9.15 20.64 -4.99
CA PRO A 12 8.86 21.93 -5.59
C PRO A 12 8.62 23.02 -4.53
N GLN A 13 9.08 24.23 -4.79
CA GLN A 13 8.89 25.37 -3.86
C GLN A 13 7.43 25.79 -3.68
N THR A 14 6.55 25.39 -4.59
CA THR A 14 5.12 25.62 -4.51
C THR A 14 4.45 24.77 -3.41
N ILE A 15 5.12 23.71 -2.93
CA ILE A 15 4.61 22.88 -1.83
C ILE A 15 5.01 23.54 -0.51
N ARG A 16 3.99 23.96 0.26
CA ARG A 16 4.18 24.45 1.64
C ARG A 16 4.42 23.27 2.57
N LEU A 17 5.52 23.29 3.32
CA LEU A 17 5.84 22.31 4.34
C LEU A 17 5.42 22.86 5.71
N THR A 18 4.74 22.04 6.51
CA THR A 18 4.37 22.35 7.89
C THR A 18 4.36 21.07 8.72
N ASP A 19 4.66 21.18 10.01
CA ASP A 19 4.51 20.11 11.00
C ASP A 19 3.20 20.24 11.80
N LYS A 20 2.40 21.26 11.50
CA LYS A 20 1.10 21.50 12.11
C LYS A 20 -0.01 20.91 11.25
N LEU A 21 -0.77 20.00 11.85
CA LEU A 21 -1.79 19.24 11.14
C LEU A 21 -2.96 20.12 10.70
N ASP A 22 -3.40 21.06 11.54
CA ASP A 22 -4.43 22.04 11.24
C ASP A 22 -4.09 22.91 10.02
N GLU A 23 -2.85 23.40 9.94
CA GLU A 23 -2.37 24.14 8.75
C GLU A 23 -2.29 23.28 7.49
N ALA A 24 -1.91 21.99 7.64
CA ALA A 24 -1.77 21.09 6.53
C ALA A 24 -3.10 20.78 5.83
N VAL A 25 -4.19 20.68 6.61
CA VAL A 25 -5.52 20.27 6.10
C VAL A 25 -6.51 21.42 5.90
N ALA A 26 -6.19 22.62 6.38
CA ALA A 26 -7.08 23.79 6.23
C ALA A 26 -7.36 24.07 4.75
N ASP A 27 -8.65 24.20 4.42
CA ASP A 27 -9.15 24.57 3.10
C ASP A 27 -8.62 23.69 1.94
N LYS A 28 -8.45 22.39 2.20
CA LYS A 28 -8.07 21.41 1.17
C LYS A 28 -9.30 20.66 0.67
N ASP A 29 -9.37 20.50 -0.66
CA ASP A 29 -10.41 19.68 -1.30
C ASP A 29 -10.15 18.21 -1.12
N VAL A 30 -8.87 17.81 -1.13
CA VAL A 30 -8.43 16.42 -0.99
C VAL A 30 -7.27 16.35 0.01
N ILE A 31 -7.34 15.37 0.91
CA ILE A 31 -6.26 15.06 1.85
C ILE A 31 -5.68 13.70 1.47
N VAL A 32 -4.36 13.64 1.22
CA VAL A 32 -3.66 12.39 0.92
C VAL A 32 -2.99 11.88 2.20
N MET A 33 -3.43 10.72 2.67
CA MET A 33 -2.79 10.01 3.79
C MET A 33 -1.67 9.11 3.25
N ALA A 34 -0.43 9.54 3.49
CA ALA A 34 0.78 8.84 3.05
C ALA A 34 1.65 8.39 4.24
N VAL A 35 1.01 8.06 5.35
CA VAL A 35 1.69 7.52 6.54
C VAL A 35 1.80 6.01 6.44
N ALA A 36 2.83 5.41 7.07
CA ALA A 36 2.93 3.96 7.10
C ALA A 36 1.76 3.33 7.86
N SER A 37 1.32 2.14 7.46
CA SER A 37 0.10 1.48 7.93
C SER A 37 -0.08 1.41 9.45
N PRO A 38 0.97 1.19 10.28
CA PRO A 38 0.80 1.17 11.75
C PRO A 38 0.38 2.52 12.36
N TYR A 39 0.54 3.61 11.62
CA TYR A 39 0.23 4.96 12.10
C TYR A 39 -1.09 5.52 11.55
N THR A 40 -1.78 4.79 10.66
CA THR A 40 -2.99 5.26 9.97
C THR A 40 -4.08 5.64 10.96
N ARG A 41 -4.45 4.76 11.91
CA ARG A 41 -5.49 5.04 12.92
C ARG A 41 -5.17 6.28 13.76
N ALA A 42 -3.98 6.33 14.32
CA ALA A 42 -3.58 7.46 15.16
C ALA A 42 -3.54 8.78 14.38
N THR A 43 -3.21 8.74 13.10
CA THR A 43 -3.23 9.92 12.23
C THR A 43 -4.65 10.33 11.89
N ALA A 44 -5.53 9.38 11.54
CA ALA A 44 -6.93 9.64 11.27
C ALA A 44 -7.65 10.24 12.51
N ALA A 45 -7.43 9.69 13.69
CA ALA A 45 -7.96 10.22 14.94
C ALA A 45 -7.52 11.68 15.20
N LYS A 46 -6.27 12.03 14.90
CA LYS A 46 -5.77 13.41 15.00
C LYS A 46 -6.36 14.34 13.96
N LEU A 47 -6.77 13.82 12.81
CA LEU A 47 -7.43 14.59 11.76
C LEU A 47 -8.89 14.90 12.09
N ALA A 48 -9.58 14.09 12.89
CA ALA A 48 -11.01 14.17 13.14
C ALA A 48 -11.53 15.59 13.48
N PRO A 49 -10.86 16.42 14.31
CA PRO A 49 -11.34 17.77 14.63
C PRO A 49 -11.34 18.74 13.44
N TYR A 50 -10.65 18.39 12.34
CA TYR A 50 -10.42 19.31 11.21
C TYR A 50 -11.14 18.86 9.93
N ILE A 51 -11.72 17.65 9.92
CA ILE A 51 -12.35 17.07 8.74
C ILE A 51 -13.79 17.56 8.63
N LYS A 52 -14.17 18.03 7.44
CA LYS A 52 -15.52 18.43 7.10
C LYS A 52 -16.33 17.22 6.59
N ASP A 53 -17.66 17.28 6.74
CA ASP A 53 -18.54 16.27 6.18
C ASP A 53 -18.34 16.17 4.66
N GLY A 54 -18.18 14.94 4.16
CA GLY A 54 -17.91 14.69 2.74
C GLY A 54 -16.47 14.97 2.29
N GLN A 55 -15.56 15.33 3.21
CA GLN A 55 -14.15 15.55 2.89
C GLN A 55 -13.54 14.30 2.23
N ILE A 56 -12.86 14.51 1.11
CA ILE A 56 -12.19 13.39 0.40
C ILE A 56 -10.83 13.10 1.05
N ILE A 57 -10.65 11.85 1.47
CA ILE A 57 -9.39 11.31 1.99
C ILE A 57 -8.90 10.23 1.04
N VAL A 58 -7.69 10.36 0.53
CA VAL A 58 -7.05 9.34 -0.33
C VAL A 58 -5.96 8.64 0.46
N ASP A 59 -6.14 7.36 0.75
CA ASP A 59 -5.08 6.53 1.33
C ASP A 59 -4.17 5.96 0.24
N VAL A 60 -2.86 6.12 0.41
CA VAL A 60 -1.84 5.58 -0.49
C VAL A 60 -0.95 4.54 0.21
N ALA A 61 -1.21 4.25 1.47
CA ALA A 61 -0.52 3.22 2.23
C ALA A 61 -1.05 1.82 1.88
N LYS A 62 -0.31 0.80 2.29
CA LYS A 62 -0.67 -0.60 2.04
C LYS A 62 -0.46 -1.38 3.33
N GLY A 63 -1.54 -2.00 3.83
CA GLY A 63 -1.47 -2.76 5.07
C GLY A 63 -2.85 -3.16 5.56
N ILE A 64 -2.84 -4.02 6.59
CA ILE A 64 -4.02 -4.44 7.34
C ILE A 64 -3.70 -4.16 8.81
N GLU A 65 -4.61 -3.52 9.52
CA GLU A 65 -4.42 -3.26 10.95
C GLU A 65 -4.47 -4.57 11.73
N GLU A 66 -3.41 -4.86 12.51
CA GLU A 66 -3.27 -6.15 13.20
C GLU A 66 -4.37 -6.39 14.25
N LYS A 67 -4.83 -5.35 14.93
CA LYS A 67 -5.81 -5.47 16.04
C LYS A 67 -7.25 -5.69 15.56
N SER A 68 -7.70 -4.87 14.62
CA SER A 68 -9.08 -4.92 14.11
C SER A 68 -9.23 -5.87 12.91
N LEU A 69 -8.14 -6.17 12.21
CA LEU A 69 -8.08 -6.84 10.92
C LEU A 69 -8.77 -6.03 9.80
N HIS A 70 -8.98 -4.73 10.03
CA HIS A 70 -9.54 -3.81 9.05
C HIS A 70 -8.48 -3.43 8.00
N THR A 71 -8.94 -3.19 6.77
CA THR A 71 -8.15 -2.48 5.77
C THR A 71 -7.98 -1.01 6.18
N LEU A 72 -7.03 -0.31 5.59
CA LEU A 72 -6.72 1.06 6.03
C LEU A 72 -7.87 2.05 5.73
N SER A 73 -8.63 1.84 4.65
CA SER A 73 -9.82 2.64 4.37
C SER A 73 -10.89 2.44 5.44
N GLN A 74 -11.09 1.22 5.92
CA GLN A 74 -11.98 0.92 7.03
C GLN A 74 -11.49 1.58 8.33
N VAL A 75 -10.18 1.49 8.61
CA VAL A 75 -9.56 2.17 9.76
C VAL A 75 -9.78 3.69 9.71
N ILE A 76 -9.64 4.30 8.52
CA ILE A 76 -9.89 5.74 8.35
C ILE A 76 -11.38 6.05 8.56
N LYS A 77 -12.28 5.23 8.03
CA LYS A 77 -13.74 5.40 8.24
C LYS A 77 -14.18 5.21 9.69
N ASP A 78 -13.51 4.33 10.46
CA ASP A 78 -13.77 4.20 11.89
C ASP A 78 -13.54 5.53 12.64
N GLU A 79 -12.49 6.27 12.29
CA GLU A 79 -12.12 7.52 12.93
C GLU A 79 -12.76 8.76 12.27
N LEU A 80 -13.09 8.68 10.98
CA LEU A 80 -13.63 9.76 10.16
C LEU A 80 -14.89 9.28 9.41
N PRO A 81 -16.00 9.01 10.11
CA PRO A 81 -17.18 8.33 9.53
C PRO A 81 -17.87 9.13 8.44
N THR A 82 -17.75 10.46 8.44
CA THR A 82 -18.38 11.36 7.45
C THR A 82 -17.49 11.61 6.22
N ALA A 83 -16.22 11.15 6.24
CA ALA A 83 -15.30 11.34 5.13
C ALA A 83 -15.61 10.39 3.96
N GLN A 84 -15.32 10.85 2.74
CA GLN A 84 -15.27 9.99 1.56
C GLN A 84 -13.86 9.42 1.42
N VAL A 85 -13.71 8.13 1.69
CA VAL A 85 -12.39 7.48 1.64
C VAL A 85 -12.20 6.80 0.30
N ALA A 86 -11.11 7.15 -0.36
CA ALA A 86 -10.63 6.51 -1.58
C ALA A 86 -9.23 5.92 -1.35
N VAL A 87 -8.82 4.97 -2.18
CA VAL A 87 -7.50 4.35 -2.11
C VAL A 87 -6.80 4.46 -3.46
N LEU A 88 -5.50 4.77 -3.45
CA LEU A 88 -4.67 4.74 -4.63
C LEU A 88 -3.60 3.66 -4.46
N SER A 89 -3.62 2.65 -5.33
CA SER A 89 -2.72 1.50 -5.22
C SER A 89 -2.32 0.95 -6.59
N GLY A 90 -1.20 0.22 -6.63
CA GLY A 90 -0.63 -0.37 -7.84
C GLY A 90 0.89 -0.44 -7.76
N PRO A 91 1.58 -0.80 -8.84
CA PRO A 91 3.04 -0.84 -8.93
C PRO A 91 3.60 0.60 -8.96
N THR A 92 3.77 1.22 -7.79
CA THR A 92 4.08 2.65 -7.61
C THR A 92 5.27 2.86 -6.67
N HIS A 93 6.45 2.36 -7.04
CA HIS A 93 7.67 2.67 -6.29
C HIS A 93 7.97 4.17 -6.36
N ALA A 94 8.13 4.80 -5.20
CA ALA A 94 8.33 6.24 -5.08
C ALA A 94 9.56 6.72 -5.86
N GLU A 95 10.60 5.90 -5.91
CA GLU A 95 11.84 6.16 -6.65
C GLU A 95 11.63 6.31 -8.16
N GLU A 96 10.65 5.63 -8.72
CA GLU A 96 10.30 5.71 -10.14
C GLU A 96 9.28 6.81 -10.40
N VAL A 97 8.20 6.86 -9.61
CA VAL A 97 7.14 7.88 -9.75
C VAL A 97 7.70 9.29 -9.62
N SER A 98 8.56 9.53 -8.65
CA SER A 98 9.16 10.85 -8.40
C SER A 98 10.14 11.31 -9.50
N ARG A 99 10.58 10.41 -10.37
CA ARG A 99 11.43 10.69 -11.53
C ARG A 99 10.65 10.68 -12.84
N PHE A 100 9.32 10.73 -12.77
CA PHE A 100 8.42 10.73 -13.93
C PHE A 100 8.57 9.51 -14.85
N ILE A 101 9.03 8.36 -14.30
CA ILE A 101 9.05 7.10 -15.05
C ILE A 101 7.59 6.65 -15.26
N PRO A 102 7.20 6.24 -16.47
CA PRO A 102 5.83 5.84 -16.75
C PRO A 102 5.31 4.80 -15.76
N THR A 103 4.24 5.14 -15.09
CA THR A 103 3.65 4.34 -14.01
C THR A 103 2.13 4.26 -14.18
N THR A 104 1.57 3.13 -13.81
CA THR A 104 0.13 2.90 -13.88
C THR A 104 -0.39 2.38 -12.55
N CYS A 105 -1.52 2.93 -12.07
CA CYS A 105 -2.16 2.50 -10.83
C CYS A 105 -3.69 2.57 -10.91
N VAL A 106 -4.35 2.29 -9.80
CA VAL A 106 -5.81 2.29 -9.67
C VAL A 106 -6.23 3.21 -8.53
N ILE A 107 -7.24 4.03 -8.77
CA ILE A 107 -8.05 4.70 -7.76
C ILE A 107 -9.27 3.83 -7.48
N GLY A 108 -9.46 3.47 -6.20
CA GLY A 108 -10.66 2.82 -5.69
C GLY A 108 -11.49 3.78 -4.84
N ALA A 109 -12.77 3.91 -5.16
CA ALA A 109 -13.73 4.65 -4.34
C ALA A 109 -15.11 4.01 -4.44
N GLU A 110 -15.95 4.19 -3.40
CA GLU A 110 -17.34 3.68 -3.40
C GLU A 110 -18.20 4.44 -4.42
N ALA A 111 -18.04 5.77 -4.50
CA ALA A 111 -18.72 6.63 -5.47
C ALA A 111 -17.88 6.76 -6.74
N GLU A 112 -18.50 6.52 -7.89
CA GLU A 112 -17.85 6.64 -9.20
C GLU A 112 -17.40 8.07 -9.48
N GLU A 113 -18.20 9.06 -9.10
CA GLU A 113 -17.87 10.48 -9.25
C GLU A 113 -16.58 10.84 -8.52
N THR A 114 -16.41 10.33 -7.28
CA THR A 114 -15.18 10.53 -6.50
C THR A 114 -13.98 9.86 -7.18
N ALA A 115 -14.15 8.65 -7.69
CA ALA A 115 -13.09 7.95 -8.41
C ALA A 115 -12.67 8.70 -9.69
N CYS A 116 -13.63 9.17 -10.48
CA CYS A 116 -13.38 9.95 -11.70
C CYS A 116 -12.74 11.32 -11.40
N PHE A 117 -13.20 12.01 -10.35
CA PHE A 117 -12.61 13.27 -9.92
C PHE A 117 -11.13 13.08 -9.54
N LEU A 118 -10.83 12.07 -8.72
CA LEU A 118 -9.47 11.77 -8.29
C LEU A 118 -8.59 11.25 -9.44
N GLN A 119 -9.16 10.48 -10.37
CA GLN A 119 -8.46 10.08 -11.59
C GLN A 119 -7.97 11.31 -12.37
N ASN A 120 -8.86 12.28 -12.62
CA ASN A 120 -8.52 13.50 -13.34
C ASN A 120 -7.51 14.38 -12.57
N LEU A 121 -7.60 14.39 -11.24
CA LEU A 121 -6.71 15.17 -10.39
C LEU A 121 -5.26 14.65 -10.39
N PHE A 122 -5.08 13.33 -10.34
CA PHE A 122 -3.75 12.71 -10.19
C PHE A 122 -3.13 12.27 -11.52
N MET A 123 -3.94 12.01 -12.56
CA MET A 123 -3.45 11.51 -13.85
C MET A 123 -2.64 12.58 -14.59
N ASN A 124 -1.53 12.15 -15.17
CA ASN A 124 -0.71 12.98 -16.06
C ASN A 124 -0.04 12.10 -17.13
N GLU A 125 0.81 12.69 -17.98
CA GLU A 125 1.47 12.00 -19.10
C GLU A 125 2.27 10.76 -18.68
N ASN A 126 2.85 10.76 -17.48
CA ASN A 126 3.68 9.67 -16.95
C ASN A 126 2.97 8.85 -15.86
N PHE A 127 1.78 9.25 -15.43
CA PHE A 127 1.05 8.60 -14.34
C PHE A 127 -0.38 8.27 -14.77
N ARG A 128 -0.57 7.06 -15.30
CA ARG A 128 -1.87 6.58 -15.77
C ARG A 128 -2.68 6.01 -14.62
N ILE A 129 -3.93 6.45 -14.48
CA ILE A 129 -4.84 5.99 -13.42
C ILE A 129 -6.08 5.34 -14.04
N TYR A 130 -6.44 4.16 -13.52
CA TYR A 130 -7.71 3.50 -13.75
C TYR A 130 -8.59 3.63 -12.52
N THR A 131 -9.91 3.54 -12.69
CA THR A 131 -10.88 3.59 -11.61
C THR A 131 -11.43 2.20 -11.30
N SER A 132 -11.84 1.97 -10.05
CA SER A 132 -12.51 0.74 -9.63
C SER A 132 -13.40 1.00 -8.42
N SER A 133 -14.53 0.29 -8.33
CA SER A 133 -15.40 0.29 -7.16
C SER A 133 -15.04 -0.81 -6.13
N ASP A 134 -14.07 -1.68 -6.45
CA ASP A 134 -13.62 -2.75 -5.55
C ASP A 134 -12.50 -2.27 -4.62
N VAL A 135 -12.82 -1.34 -3.73
CA VAL A 135 -11.87 -0.78 -2.74
C VAL A 135 -11.23 -1.89 -1.92
N LEU A 136 -12.04 -2.84 -1.44
CA LEU A 136 -11.56 -3.96 -0.62
C LEU A 136 -10.54 -4.82 -1.37
N GLY A 137 -10.83 -5.22 -2.61
CA GLY A 137 -9.91 -6.03 -3.42
C GLY A 137 -8.61 -5.32 -3.72
N ILE A 138 -8.66 -4.00 -3.99
CA ILE A 138 -7.47 -3.15 -4.18
C ILE A 138 -6.57 -3.17 -2.94
N GLU A 139 -7.13 -2.95 -1.76
CA GLU A 139 -6.38 -2.90 -0.51
C GLU A 139 -5.81 -4.25 -0.11
N LEU A 140 -6.60 -5.33 -0.25
CA LEU A 140 -6.14 -6.69 0.06
C LEU A 140 -5.00 -7.11 -0.87
N GLY A 141 -5.11 -6.85 -2.17
CA GLY A 141 -4.03 -7.12 -3.14
C GLY A 141 -2.75 -6.38 -2.76
N GLY A 142 -2.84 -5.07 -2.53
CA GLY A 142 -1.72 -4.22 -2.15
C GLY A 142 -1.09 -4.57 -0.80
N SER A 143 -1.86 -5.10 0.15
CA SER A 143 -1.38 -5.45 1.50
C SER A 143 -0.77 -6.84 1.55
N LEU A 144 -1.46 -7.84 1.00
CA LEU A 144 -1.04 -9.25 1.07
C LEU A 144 0.17 -9.54 0.20
N LYS A 145 0.37 -8.81 -0.92
CA LYS A 145 1.58 -8.95 -1.74
C LYS A 145 2.87 -8.76 -0.95
N ASN A 146 2.86 -7.94 0.08
CA ASN A 146 4.03 -7.65 0.89
C ASN A 146 4.52 -8.87 1.66
N VAL A 147 3.61 -9.79 2.01
CA VAL A 147 3.95 -11.09 2.62
C VAL A 147 4.70 -11.98 1.63
N ILE A 148 4.20 -12.05 0.40
CA ILE A 148 4.83 -12.85 -0.67
C ILE A 148 6.19 -12.24 -1.06
N ALA A 149 6.30 -10.91 -1.10
CA ALA A 149 7.57 -10.23 -1.37
C ALA A 149 8.63 -10.50 -0.28
N LEU A 150 8.21 -10.58 0.99
CA LEU A 150 9.09 -11.00 2.09
C LEU A 150 9.58 -12.44 1.87
N ALA A 151 8.67 -13.37 1.55
CA ALA A 151 9.01 -14.76 1.25
C ALA A 151 9.93 -14.89 0.03
N ALA A 152 9.68 -14.13 -1.05
CA ALA A 152 10.55 -14.10 -2.22
C ALA A 152 11.97 -13.59 -1.87
N GLY A 153 12.04 -12.57 -1.00
CA GLY A 153 13.32 -12.11 -0.47
C GLY A 153 14.06 -13.19 0.34
N ILE A 154 13.36 -13.93 1.20
CA ILE A 154 13.97 -15.05 1.96
C ILE A 154 14.52 -16.08 1.00
N ALA A 155 13.77 -16.47 -0.04
CA ALA A 155 14.23 -17.39 -1.05
C ALA A 155 15.49 -16.89 -1.79
N ASP A 156 15.54 -15.59 -2.14
CA ASP A 156 16.73 -14.95 -2.72
C ASP A 156 17.94 -15.02 -1.76
N GLY A 157 17.72 -14.72 -0.47
CA GLY A 157 18.77 -14.78 0.55
C GLY A 157 19.32 -16.17 0.80
N LEU A 158 18.51 -17.21 0.62
CA LEU A 158 18.89 -18.62 0.66
C LEU A 158 19.62 -19.10 -0.61
N GLY A 159 19.72 -18.24 -1.64
CA GLY A 159 20.36 -18.57 -2.92
C GLY A 159 19.45 -19.35 -3.88
N TYR A 160 18.14 -19.32 -3.69
CA TYR A 160 17.20 -19.92 -4.64
C TYR A 160 17.05 -19.04 -5.89
N GLY A 161 16.90 -19.69 -7.04
CA GLY A 161 16.89 -19.01 -8.33
C GLY A 161 15.52 -18.47 -8.77
N ASP A 162 15.48 -17.95 -10.00
CA ASP A 162 14.31 -17.29 -10.58
C ASP A 162 13.10 -18.23 -10.76
N ASN A 163 13.34 -19.53 -10.97
CA ASN A 163 12.26 -20.52 -11.03
C ASN A 163 11.48 -20.59 -9.70
N THR A 164 12.18 -20.56 -8.57
CA THR A 164 11.55 -20.54 -7.24
C THR A 164 10.78 -19.23 -7.04
N LYS A 165 11.35 -18.10 -7.44
CA LYS A 165 10.67 -16.80 -7.37
C LYS A 165 9.41 -16.77 -8.22
N ALA A 166 9.46 -17.30 -9.46
CA ALA A 166 8.29 -17.40 -10.32
C ALA A 166 7.19 -18.28 -9.70
N ALA A 167 7.57 -19.42 -9.12
CA ALA A 167 6.63 -20.30 -8.41
C ALA A 167 5.99 -19.60 -7.20
N LEU A 168 6.78 -18.88 -6.38
CA LEU A 168 6.28 -18.10 -5.24
C LEU A 168 5.29 -17.02 -5.68
N ILE A 169 5.59 -16.27 -6.74
CA ILE A 169 4.70 -15.25 -7.28
C ILE A 169 3.38 -15.87 -7.75
N THR A 170 3.47 -16.97 -8.53
CA THR A 170 2.30 -17.67 -9.07
C THR A 170 1.42 -18.25 -7.96
N ARG A 171 2.02 -18.91 -6.97
CA ARG A 171 1.27 -19.43 -5.81
C ARG A 171 0.75 -18.31 -4.93
N GLY A 172 1.55 -17.26 -4.72
CA GLY A 172 1.19 -16.12 -3.92
C GLY A 172 -0.04 -15.40 -4.44
N ILE A 173 -0.15 -15.12 -5.74
CA ILE A 173 -1.35 -14.47 -6.28
C ILE A 173 -2.58 -15.38 -6.18
N HIS A 174 -2.41 -16.70 -6.33
CA HIS A 174 -3.50 -17.64 -6.13
C HIS A 174 -4.02 -17.61 -4.69
N GLU A 175 -3.15 -17.61 -3.70
CA GLU A 175 -3.53 -17.58 -2.27
C GLU A 175 -4.13 -16.21 -1.88
N ILE A 176 -3.54 -15.10 -2.36
CA ILE A 176 -4.08 -13.75 -2.17
C ILE A 176 -5.49 -13.66 -2.74
N SER A 177 -5.72 -14.14 -3.96
CA SER A 177 -7.03 -14.07 -4.60
C SER A 177 -8.07 -14.93 -3.89
N ARG A 178 -7.71 -16.13 -3.41
CA ARG A 178 -8.62 -16.98 -2.62
C ARG A 178 -9.09 -16.28 -1.35
N LEU A 179 -8.15 -15.76 -0.57
CA LEU A 179 -8.48 -15.03 0.66
C LEU A 179 -9.27 -13.75 0.35
N GLY A 180 -8.83 -12.99 -0.63
CA GLY A 180 -9.46 -11.73 -1.00
C GLY A 180 -10.89 -11.90 -1.51
N VAL A 181 -11.16 -12.94 -2.32
CA VAL A 181 -12.52 -13.27 -2.77
C VAL A 181 -13.40 -13.76 -1.62
N ALA A 182 -12.86 -14.58 -0.72
CA ALA A 182 -13.57 -15.00 0.48
C ALA A 182 -13.95 -13.84 1.40
N MET A 183 -13.18 -12.76 1.39
CA MET A 183 -13.46 -11.51 2.11
C MET A 183 -14.42 -10.57 1.37
N GLY A 184 -14.77 -10.84 0.11
CA GLY A 184 -15.70 -10.03 -0.69
C GLY A 184 -15.08 -9.21 -1.83
N GLY A 185 -13.77 -9.29 -2.04
CA GLY A 185 -13.10 -8.69 -3.18
C GLY A 185 -13.39 -9.42 -4.50
N ARG A 186 -13.22 -8.74 -5.62
CA ARG A 186 -13.46 -9.31 -6.95
C ARG A 186 -12.21 -9.98 -7.50
N LEU A 187 -12.35 -11.20 -8.04
CA LEU A 187 -11.23 -11.97 -8.59
C LEU A 187 -10.40 -11.17 -9.61
N GLN A 188 -11.06 -10.41 -10.48
CA GLN A 188 -10.42 -9.61 -11.52
C GLN A 188 -9.47 -8.56 -10.95
N THR A 189 -9.77 -8.00 -9.78
CA THR A 189 -8.92 -7.00 -9.11
C THR A 189 -7.56 -7.60 -8.75
N PHE A 190 -7.53 -8.85 -8.30
CA PHE A 190 -6.28 -9.53 -7.93
C PHE A 190 -5.40 -9.88 -9.14
N TYR A 191 -5.97 -10.09 -10.32
CA TYR A 191 -5.22 -10.27 -11.57
C TYR A 191 -4.86 -8.94 -12.26
N GLY A 192 -5.29 -7.81 -11.71
CA GLY A 192 -4.99 -6.47 -12.19
C GLY A 192 -3.71 -5.86 -11.59
N LEU A 193 -3.64 -4.53 -11.71
CA LEU A 193 -2.47 -3.74 -11.27
C LEU A 193 -2.20 -3.82 -9.78
N THR A 194 -3.25 -3.82 -8.96
CA THR A 194 -3.14 -3.79 -7.48
C THR A 194 -2.85 -5.17 -6.87
N GLY A 195 -3.10 -6.24 -7.60
CA GLY A 195 -2.76 -7.60 -7.22
C GLY A 195 -1.48 -8.06 -7.92
N MET A 196 -1.63 -8.70 -9.08
CA MET A 196 -0.52 -9.31 -9.84
C MET A 196 0.56 -8.29 -10.22
N GLY A 197 0.17 -7.12 -10.73
CA GLY A 197 1.14 -6.10 -11.17
C GLY A 197 2.03 -5.63 -10.03
N ASP A 198 1.43 -5.27 -8.89
CA ASP A 198 2.16 -4.79 -7.72
C ASP A 198 2.93 -5.93 -7.01
N LEU A 199 2.42 -7.17 -7.07
CA LEU A 199 3.12 -8.35 -6.56
C LEU A 199 4.42 -8.61 -7.34
N ILE A 200 4.35 -8.64 -8.68
CA ILE A 200 5.51 -8.91 -9.54
C ILE A 200 6.60 -7.87 -9.29
N VAL A 201 6.28 -6.58 -9.37
CA VAL A 201 7.28 -5.52 -9.18
C VAL A 201 7.88 -5.55 -7.77
N THR A 202 7.06 -5.85 -6.75
CA THR A 202 7.54 -5.88 -5.36
C THR A 202 8.45 -7.08 -5.07
N CYS A 203 8.20 -8.23 -5.69
CA CYS A 203 9.07 -9.41 -5.59
C CYS A 203 10.36 -9.29 -6.43
N ALA A 204 10.35 -8.50 -7.51
CA ALA A 204 11.49 -8.37 -8.41
C ALA A 204 12.39 -7.18 -8.08
N SER A 205 11.84 -6.07 -7.58
CA SER A 205 12.58 -4.82 -7.38
C SER A 205 13.42 -4.80 -6.10
N MET A 206 14.62 -4.22 -6.18
CA MET A 206 15.44 -3.89 -5.00
C MET A 206 14.95 -2.65 -4.25
N HIS A 207 14.01 -1.88 -4.80
CA HIS A 207 13.32 -0.83 -4.05
C HIS A 207 12.36 -1.39 -3.01
N SER A 208 11.95 -2.66 -3.14
CA SER A 208 11.07 -3.32 -2.18
C SER A 208 11.74 -3.53 -0.82
N ARG A 209 11.27 -2.82 0.18
CA ARG A 209 11.69 -3.00 1.59
C ARG A 209 11.42 -4.41 2.09
N ASN A 210 10.28 -4.98 1.71
CA ASN A 210 9.91 -6.35 2.11
C ASN A 210 10.88 -7.37 1.51
N ARG A 211 11.21 -7.27 0.21
CA ARG A 211 12.19 -8.14 -0.43
C ARG A 211 13.56 -8.00 0.21
N ARG A 212 14.04 -6.76 0.45
CA ARG A 212 15.34 -6.52 1.11
C ARG A 212 15.39 -7.12 2.50
N ALA A 213 14.37 -6.91 3.32
CA ALA A 213 14.29 -7.54 4.65
C ALA A 213 14.30 -9.07 4.55
N GLY A 214 13.54 -9.64 3.61
CA GLY A 214 13.53 -11.06 3.33
C GLY A 214 14.93 -11.61 2.96
N ILE A 215 15.67 -10.91 2.10
CA ILE A 215 17.04 -11.30 1.73
C ILE A 215 17.93 -11.40 2.97
N LEU A 216 17.89 -10.40 3.84
CA LEU A 216 18.67 -10.41 5.08
C LEU A 216 18.27 -11.56 6.01
N MET A 217 16.98 -11.86 6.11
CA MET A 217 16.50 -13.02 6.89
C MET A 217 16.96 -14.35 6.28
N GLY A 218 16.90 -14.49 4.96
CA GLY A 218 17.40 -15.67 4.24
C GLY A 218 18.92 -15.89 4.41
N GLN A 219 19.66 -14.81 4.61
CA GLN A 219 21.09 -14.82 4.94
C GLN A 219 21.39 -15.12 6.42
N GLY A 220 20.37 -15.37 7.25
CA GLY A 220 20.51 -15.79 8.64
C GLY A 220 20.30 -14.68 9.69
N LYS A 221 19.94 -13.44 9.27
CA LYS A 221 19.58 -12.41 10.25
C LYS A 221 18.20 -12.68 10.86
N SER A 222 18.04 -12.31 12.12
CA SER A 222 16.73 -12.30 12.74
C SER A 222 15.81 -11.24 12.09
N MET A 223 14.51 -11.40 12.26
CA MET A 223 13.52 -10.44 11.77
C MET A 223 13.82 -9.01 12.27
N GLN A 224 14.19 -8.86 13.54
CA GLN A 224 14.47 -7.54 14.13
C GLN A 224 15.72 -6.90 13.49
N GLU A 225 16.82 -7.65 13.37
CA GLU A 225 18.04 -7.16 12.72
C GLU A 225 17.80 -6.77 11.25
N ALA A 226 16.99 -7.54 10.52
CA ALA A 226 16.63 -7.23 9.14
C ALA A 226 15.80 -5.93 9.04
N MET A 227 14.85 -5.71 9.95
CA MET A 227 14.05 -4.48 9.99
C MET A 227 14.92 -3.27 10.37
N ASP A 228 15.82 -3.42 11.34
CA ASP A 228 16.71 -2.35 11.78
C ASP A 228 17.67 -1.91 10.66
N GLU A 229 18.17 -2.86 9.85
CA GLU A 229 19.04 -2.57 8.72
C GLU A 229 18.31 -1.92 7.54
N VAL A 230 17.05 -2.31 7.29
CA VAL A 230 16.21 -1.64 6.26
C VAL A 230 15.88 -0.21 6.66
N GLN A 231 15.87 0.12 7.96
CA GLN A 231 15.61 1.45 8.53
C GLN A 231 14.27 2.09 8.13
N MET A 232 13.33 1.29 7.65
CA MET A 232 11.98 1.71 7.22
C MET A 232 10.98 0.64 7.63
N VAL A 233 9.70 0.99 7.67
CA VAL A 233 8.64 0.02 7.98
C VAL A 233 8.61 -1.09 6.92
N VAL A 234 8.67 -2.33 7.37
CA VAL A 234 8.53 -3.56 6.56
C VAL A 234 7.11 -4.07 6.74
N GLU A 235 6.20 -3.60 5.88
CA GLU A 235 4.76 -3.86 5.96
C GLU A 235 4.41 -5.36 5.94
N GLY A 236 5.20 -6.18 5.23
CA GLY A 236 4.99 -7.62 5.12
C GLY A 236 5.07 -8.36 6.45
N VAL A 237 5.86 -7.87 7.42
CA VAL A 237 5.95 -8.46 8.76
C VAL A 237 4.64 -8.30 9.52
N TYR A 238 4.05 -7.11 9.47
CA TYR A 238 2.76 -6.83 10.12
C TYR A 238 1.60 -7.52 9.39
N SER A 239 1.58 -7.41 8.06
CA SER A 239 0.54 -8.01 7.22
C SER A 239 0.53 -9.55 7.31
N ALA A 240 1.67 -10.22 7.54
CA ALA A 240 1.72 -11.67 7.67
C ALA A 240 0.91 -12.20 8.85
N LYS A 241 0.97 -11.51 10.00
CA LYS A 241 0.19 -11.88 11.18
C LYS A 241 -1.31 -11.70 10.93
N ALA A 242 -1.71 -10.55 10.38
CA ALA A 242 -3.10 -10.28 10.05
C ALA A 242 -3.63 -11.27 9.00
N ALA A 243 -2.84 -11.56 7.95
CA ALA A 243 -3.19 -12.53 6.91
C ALA A 243 -3.44 -13.94 7.47
N LEU A 244 -2.60 -14.40 8.40
CA LEU A 244 -2.77 -15.71 9.05
C LEU A 244 -4.09 -15.79 9.85
N ILE A 245 -4.42 -14.73 10.58
CA ILE A 245 -5.68 -14.67 11.35
C ILE A 245 -6.89 -14.66 10.40
N LEU A 246 -6.82 -13.84 9.34
CA LEU A 246 -7.86 -13.76 8.32
C LEU A 246 -8.04 -15.09 7.58
N ALA A 247 -6.96 -15.75 7.18
CA ALA A 247 -7.01 -17.05 6.53
C ALA A 247 -7.74 -18.08 7.40
N LYS A 248 -7.41 -18.16 8.70
CA LYS A 248 -8.14 -19.02 9.67
C LYS A 248 -9.61 -18.65 9.80
N LYS A 249 -9.94 -17.35 9.86
CA LYS A 249 -11.32 -16.85 9.99
C LYS A 249 -12.18 -17.24 8.78
N TYR A 250 -11.60 -17.26 7.60
CA TYR A 250 -12.29 -17.57 6.33
C TYR A 250 -12.08 -19.00 5.82
N ASN A 251 -11.42 -19.87 6.61
CA ASN A 251 -11.11 -21.28 6.26
C ASN A 251 -10.31 -21.42 4.95
N ILE A 252 -9.29 -20.57 4.77
CA ILE A 252 -8.41 -20.55 3.59
C ILE A 252 -7.01 -21.08 3.98
#